data_167ce82978d24a11b8875e809775ab64
#
_entry.id   167ce82978d24a11b8875e809775ab64
#
_cell.length_a   1.000
_cell.length_b   1.000
_cell.length_c   1.000
_cell.angle_alpha   90.00
_cell.angle_beta   90.00
_cell.angle_gamma   90.00
#
_symmetry.space_group_name_H-M   'P 1'
#
loop_
_entity.id
_entity.type
_entity.pdbx_description
1 polymer ?
#
loop_
_entity_poly.entity_id
_entity_poly.type
_entity_poly.pdbx_seq_one_letter_code
_entity_poly.pdbx_strand_id
1 'polypeptide(L)'
;MLDPEITADAYAKLRSETPAPLLLDVREPWEYATASIAGAVNIPMGEMTSRAHAELDPDHPIVVLCHHGARSLSVTMWLRNQGYDHVQSLAGGIEHWSRAIDPTVPRY
;
A
#
# COMPACT_ATOMS: atom_id res chain seq x y z
N MET A 1 13.16 -13.07 -5.06
CA MET A 1 12.60 -11.78 -4.60
C MET A 1 11.24 -11.55 -5.24
N LEU A 2 10.30 -11.00 -4.48
CA LEU A 2 9.00 -10.65 -5.01
C LEU A 2 9.11 -9.54 -6.06
N ASP A 3 8.18 -9.55 -7.01
CA ASP A 3 8.01 -8.42 -7.93
C ASP A 3 7.81 -7.13 -7.11
N PRO A 4 8.35 -5.99 -7.55
CA PRO A 4 8.09 -4.71 -6.87
C PRO A 4 6.62 -4.33 -6.85
N GLU A 5 5.82 -4.84 -7.79
CA GLU A 5 4.39 -4.55 -7.87
C GLU A 5 3.55 -5.81 -7.72
N ILE A 6 2.35 -5.64 -7.16
CA ILE A 6 1.32 -6.68 -7.11
C ILE A 6 0.09 -6.15 -7.83
N THR A 7 -0.57 -7.00 -8.63
CA THR A 7 -1.79 -6.60 -9.34
C THR A 7 -2.97 -6.46 -8.38
N ALA A 8 -3.96 -5.67 -8.78
CA ALA A 8 -5.18 -5.52 -7.98
C ALA A 8 -5.89 -6.86 -7.75
N ASP A 9 -5.95 -7.71 -8.78
CA ASP A 9 -6.57 -9.04 -8.66
C ASP A 9 -5.83 -9.94 -7.68
N ALA A 10 -4.50 -9.95 -7.73
CA ALA A 10 -3.69 -10.75 -6.82
C ALA A 10 -3.84 -10.25 -5.38
N TYR A 11 -3.85 -8.93 -5.17
CA TYR A 11 -4.03 -8.37 -3.84
C TYR A 11 -5.44 -8.65 -3.30
N ALA A 12 -6.46 -8.58 -4.16
CA ALA A 12 -7.83 -8.89 -3.75
C ALA A 12 -7.96 -10.30 -3.15
N LYS A 13 -7.24 -11.25 -3.70
CA LYS A 13 -7.18 -12.61 -3.15
C LYS A 13 -6.39 -12.66 -1.85
N LEU A 14 -5.23 -12.00 -1.84
CA LEU A 14 -4.30 -12.05 -0.73
C LEU A 14 -4.88 -11.42 0.54
N ARG A 15 -5.65 -10.34 0.40
CA ARG A 15 -6.25 -9.66 1.55
C ARG A 15 -7.33 -10.47 2.26
N SER A 16 -7.83 -11.53 1.62
CA SER A 16 -8.80 -12.44 2.22
C SER A 16 -8.15 -13.56 3.03
N GLU A 17 -6.85 -13.71 2.92
CA GLU A 17 -6.11 -14.76 3.60
C GLU A 17 -5.79 -14.36 5.06
N THR A 18 -5.42 -15.35 5.86
CA THR A 18 -5.03 -15.15 7.26
C THR A 18 -3.63 -15.72 7.48
N PRO A 19 -2.63 -14.91 7.85
CA PRO A 19 -2.72 -13.46 8.04
C PRO A 19 -2.69 -12.71 6.70
N ALA A 20 -3.46 -11.61 6.61
CA ALA A 20 -3.42 -10.73 5.45
C ALA A 20 -2.20 -9.80 5.52
N PRO A 21 -1.67 -9.33 4.39
CA PRO A 21 -0.63 -8.30 4.43
C PRO A 21 -1.18 -6.99 5.01
N LEU A 22 -0.29 -6.20 5.61
CA LEU A 22 -0.63 -4.85 6.02
C LEU A 22 -0.80 -4.00 4.76
N LEU A 23 -1.88 -3.24 4.68
CA LEU A 23 -2.07 -2.26 3.61
C LEU A 23 -1.59 -0.90 4.12
N LEU A 24 -0.48 -0.43 3.56
CA LEU A 24 0.16 0.83 3.93
C LEU A 24 -0.17 1.91 2.91
N ASP A 25 -0.97 2.88 3.32
CA ASP A 25 -1.39 4.00 2.47
C ASP A 25 -0.44 5.17 2.68
N VAL A 26 0.32 5.54 1.65
CA VAL A 26 1.35 6.57 1.74
C VAL A 26 0.91 7.91 1.15
N ARG A 27 -0.40 8.06 0.91
CA ARG A 27 -0.99 9.31 0.44
C ARG A 27 -1.07 10.33 1.57
N GLU A 28 -1.37 11.57 1.19
CA GLU A 28 -1.58 12.63 2.18
C GLU A 28 -2.85 12.36 3.01
N PRO A 29 -2.93 12.89 4.24
CA PRO A 29 -4.11 12.67 5.09
C PRO A 29 -5.42 13.09 4.45
N TRP A 30 -5.44 14.18 3.67
CA TRP A 30 -6.66 14.62 3.00
C TRP A 30 -7.12 13.63 1.92
N GLU A 31 -6.18 12.97 1.24
CA GLU A 31 -6.51 11.93 0.27
C GLU A 31 -7.14 10.72 0.98
N TYR A 32 -6.55 10.32 2.08
CA TYR A 32 -7.04 9.22 2.90
C TYR A 32 -8.45 9.50 3.42
N ALA A 33 -8.72 10.74 3.83
CA ALA A 33 -10.05 11.15 4.30
C ALA A 33 -11.08 11.20 3.17
N THR A 34 -10.64 11.49 1.95
CA THR A 34 -11.52 11.58 0.77
C THR A 34 -11.94 10.20 0.28
N ALA A 35 -11.02 9.25 0.22
CA ALA A 35 -11.26 7.88 -0.20
C ALA A 35 -10.20 6.97 0.38
N SER A 36 -10.60 5.80 0.90
CA SER A 36 -9.65 4.86 1.46
C SER A 36 -10.15 3.43 1.29
N ILE A 37 -9.23 2.48 1.41
CA ILE A 37 -9.56 1.06 1.45
C ILE A 37 -9.60 0.62 2.91
N ALA A 38 -10.63 -0.11 3.29
CA ALA A 38 -10.82 -0.55 4.68
C ALA A 38 -9.58 -1.33 5.18
N GLY A 39 -9.18 -1.04 6.41
CA GLY A 39 -8.05 -1.70 7.05
C GLY A 39 -6.68 -1.07 6.75
N ALA A 40 -6.61 -0.06 5.88
CA ALA A 40 -5.37 0.60 5.57
C ALA A 40 -4.84 1.43 6.76
N VAL A 41 -3.52 1.45 6.88
CA VAL A 41 -2.81 2.33 7.83
C VAL A 41 -2.19 3.46 7.02
N ASN A 42 -2.48 4.70 7.37
CA ASN A 42 -1.96 5.86 6.66
C ASN A 42 -0.70 6.41 7.32
N ILE A 43 0.40 6.31 6.58
CA ILE A 43 1.65 7.00 6.91
C ILE A 43 2.04 7.78 5.66
N PRO A 44 1.88 9.10 5.64
CA PRO A 44 2.22 9.89 4.45
C PRO A 44 3.66 9.67 4.02
N MET A 45 3.90 9.67 2.72
CA MET A 45 5.23 9.39 2.15
C MET A 45 6.32 10.25 2.79
N GLY A 46 6.03 11.54 3.05
CA GLY A 46 6.98 12.47 3.65
C GLY A 46 7.34 12.15 5.10
N GLU A 47 6.58 11.26 5.77
CA GLU A 47 6.82 10.88 7.15
C GLU A 47 7.43 9.47 7.29
N MET A 48 7.68 8.79 6.17
CA MET A 48 8.16 7.41 6.21
C MET A 48 9.52 7.28 6.91
N THR A 49 10.44 8.20 6.64
CA THR A 49 11.78 8.13 7.24
C THR A 49 11.77 8.23 8.76
N SER A 50 10.81 8.96 9.33
CA SER A 50 10.71 9.16 10.78
C SER A 50 9.82 8.13 11.47
N ARG A 51 8.94 7.44 10.73
CA ARG A 51 7.90 6.59 11.34
C ARG A 51 8.02 5.11 11.02
N ALA A 52 8.64 4.75 9.89
CA ALA A 52 8.60 3.36 9.41
C ALA A 52 9.14 2.35 10.44
N HIS A 53 10.32 2.59 10.96
CA HIS A 53 10.95 1.62 11.88
C HIS A 53 10.23 1.49 13.21
N ALA A 54 9.48 2.51 13.63
CA ALA A 54 8.70 2.47 14.86
C ALA A 54 7.33 1.81 14.67
N GLU A 55 6.76 1.89 13.48
CA GLU A 55 5.36 1.49 13.24
C GLU A 55 5.19 0.27 12.35
N LEU A 56 6.23 -0.14 11.60
CA LEU A 56 6.13 -1.25 10.67
C LEU A 56 7.03 -2.41 11.11
N ASP A 57 6.51 -3.62 10.97
CA ASP A 57 7.23 -4.87 11.27
C ASP A 57 7.90 -5.36 9.98
N PRO A 58 9.25 -5.45 9.94
CA PRO A 58 9.95 -5.90 8.74
C PRO A 58 9.67 -7.36 8.37
N ASP A 59 9.17 -8.15 9.30
CA ASP A 59 8.86 -9.56 9.06
C ASP A 59 7.42 -9.79 8.58
N HIS A 60 6.58 -8.75 8.59
CA HIS A 60 5.19 -8.85 8.16
C HIS A 60 5.04 -8.36 6.72
N PRO A 61 4.35 -9.11 5.84
CA PRO A 61 4.12 -8.66 4.45
C PRO A 61 3.36 -7.34 4.40
N ILE A 62 3.79 -6.46 3.49
CA ILE A 62 3.23 -5.12 3.32
C ILE A 62 2.89 -4.90 1.85
N VAL A 63 1.70 -4.36 1.59
CA VAL A 63 1.30 -3.85 0.28
C VAL A 63 1.14 -2.33 0.43
N VAL A 64 1.83 -1.58 -0.42
CA VAL A 64 1.86 -0.11 -0.34
C VAL A 64 0.91 0.49 -1.37
N LEU A 65 0.11 1.45 -0.94
CA LEU A 65 -0.96 2.07 -1.72
C LEU A 65 -0.72 3.57 -1.88
N CYS A 66 -0.89 4.06 -3.11
CA CYS A 66 -1.01 5.49 -3.37
C CYS A 66 -2.12 5.75 -4.39
N HIS A 67 -2.18 6.94 -5.01
CA HIS A 67 -3.27 7.25 -5.95
C HIS A 67 -3.17 6.40 -7.23
N HIS A 68 -2.01 6.45 -7.93
CA HIS A 68 -1.82 5.76 -9.21
C HIS A 68 -0.70 4.72 -9.23
N GLY A 69 0.11 4.64 -8.20
CA GLY A 69 1.17 3.64 -8.09
C GLY A 69 2.59 4.18 -8.05
N ALA A 70 2.84 5.45 -8.38
CA ALA A 70 4.20 6.01 -8.44
C ALA A 70 4.81 6.22 -7.06
N ARG A 71 4.10 6.88 -6.16
CA ARG A 71 4.58 7.11 -4.78
C ARG A 71 4.77 5.80 -4.04
N SER A 72 3.82 4.87 -4.20
CA SER A 72 3.88 3.58 -3.51
C SER A 72 5.04 2.73 -4.03
N LEU A 73 5.38 2.83 -5.32
CA LEU A 73 6.54 2.10 -5.84
C LEU A 73 7.84 2.66 -5.24
N SER A 74 7.97 3.98 -5.13
CA SER A 74 9.13 4.61 -4.49
C SER A 74 9.28 4.18 -3.04
N VAL A 75 8.19 4.16 -2.28
CA VAL A 75 8.21 3.73 -0.88
C VAL A 75 8.54 2.25 -0.79
N THR A 76 8.00 1.42 -1.67
CA THR A 76 8.32 -0.01 -1.71
C THR A 76 9.83 -0.23 -1.88
N MET A 77 10.45 0.46 -2.83
CA MET A 77 11.89 0.30 -3.06
C MET A 77 12.71 0.81 -1.88
N TRP A 78 12.30 1.91 -1.27
CA TRP A 78 12.96 2.44 -0.07
C TRP A 78 12.87 1.45 1.10
N LEU A 79 11.68 0.90 1.35
CA LEU A 79 11.49 -0.08 2.43
C LEU A 79 12.34 -1.33 2.20
N ARG A 80 12.43 -1.83 0.97
CA ARG A 80 13.29 -2.97 0.66
C ARG A 80 14.74 -2.69 1.00
N ASN A 81 15.22 -1.48 0.76
CA ASN A 81 16.58 -1.07 1.12
C ASN A 81 16.75 -0.95 2.63
N GLN A 82 15.67 -0.82 3.40
CA GLN A 82 15.69 -0.75 4.86
C GLN A 82 15.54 -2.12 5.52
N GLY A 83 15.52 -3.20 4.76
CA GLY A 83 15.42 -4.55 5.30
C GLY A 83 14.01 -5.14 5.33
N TYR A 84 13.04 -4.47 4.73
CA TYR A 84 11.68 -4.99 4.59
C TYR A 84 11.59 -5.79 3.29
N ASP A 85 11.69 -7.13 3.39
CA ASP A 85 11.83 -7.98 2.21
C ASP A 85 10.50 -8.32 1.53
N HIS A 86 9.40 -8.25 2.27
CA HIS A 86 8.08 -8.65 1.77
C HIS A 86 7.20 -7.43 1.54
N VAL A 87 7.64 -6.53 0.65
CA VAL A 87 6.92 -5.29 0.34
C VAL A 87 6.69 -5.21 -1.16
N GLN A 88 5.45 -4.92 -1.54
CA GLN A 88 5.05 -4.72 -2.93
C GLN A 88 4.17 -3.50 -3.04
N SER A 89 4.26 -2.79 -4.18
CA SER A 89 3.39 -1.67 -4.50
C SER A 89 2.13 -2.17 -5.21
N LEU A 90 0.95 -1.67 -4.81
CA LEU A 90 -0.29 -2.01 -5.49
C LEU A 90 -0.34 -1.30 -6.85
N ALA A 91 -0.20 -2.08 -7.92
CA ALA A 91 -0.17 -1.57 -9.29
C ALA A 91 -1.47 -0.83 -9.62
N GLY A 92 -1.33 0.38 -10.16
CA GLY A 92 -2.47 1.22 -10.51
C GLY A 92 -3.09 1.98 -9.33
N GLY A 93 -2.65 1.71 -8.10
CA GLY A 93 -3.10 2.41 -6.91
C GLY A 93 -4.60 2.30 -6.63
N ILE A 94 -5.10 3.23 -5.80
CA ILE A 94 -6.52 3.26 -5.43
C ILE A 94 -7.42 3.59 -6.63
N GLU A 95 -6.93 4.32 -7.60
CA GLU A 95 -7.69 4.63 -8.81
C GLU A 95 -8.07 3.35 -9.54
N HIS A 96 -7.11 2.47 -9.81
CA HIS A 96 -7.37 1.20 -10.48
C HIS A 96 -8.20 0.26 -9.59
N TRP A 97 -7.91 0.22 -8.29
CA TRP A 97 -8.68 -0.57 -7.34
C TRP A 97 -10.15 -0.20 -7.37
N SER A 98 -10.47 1.10 -7.33
CA SER A 98 -11.84 1.59 -7.38
C SER A 98 -12.55 1.18 -8.68
N ARG A 99 -11.84 1.22 -9.81
CA ARG A 99 -12.44 0.93 -11.12
C ARG A 99 -12.63 -0.56 -11.35
N ALA A 100 -11.68 -1.38 -10.93
CA ALA A 100 -11.62 -2.80 -11.31
C ALA A 100 -12.11 -3.75 -10.23
N ILE A 101 -11.96 -3.39 -8.95
CA ILE A 101 -12.22 -4.31 -7.83
C ILE A 101 -13.42 -3.84 -7.01
N ASP A 102 -13.40 -2.60 -6.52
CA ASP A 102 -14.41 -2.12 -5.57
C ASP A 102 -14.91 -0.72 -5.96
N PRO A 103 -16.00 -0.67 -6.76
CA PRO A 103 -16.54 0.62 -7.21
C PRO A 103 -17.17 1.46 -6.09
N THR A 104 -17.31 0.92 -4.88
CA THR A 104 -17.81 1.71 -3.73
C THR A 104 -16.73 2.63 -3.17
N VAL A 105 -15.45 2.39 -3.49
CA VAL A 105 -14.37 3.30 -3.11
C VAL A 105 -14.42 4.54 -4.01
N PRO A 106 -14.59 5.75 -3.44
CA PRO A 106 -14.68 6.95 -4.26
C PRO A 106 -13.43 7.21 -5.09
N ARG A 107 -13.62 7.78 -6.27
CA ARG A 107 -12.53 8.27 -7.12
C ARG A 107 -12.37 9.76 -6.91
N TYR A 108 -11.11 10.21 -7.00
CA TYR A 108 -10.84 11.63 -6.79
C TYR A 108 -9.74 12.17 -7.70
#